data_727803c93499d63ce28b04f4655934ae
#
_entry.id   727803c93499d63ce28b04f4655934ae
#
_cell.length_a   1.000
_cell.length_b   1.000
_cell.length_c   1.000
_cell.angle_alpha   90.00
_cell.angle_beta   90.00
_cell.angle_gamma   90.00
#
_symmetry.space_group_name_H-M   'P 1'
#
loop_
_entity.id
_entity.type
_entity.pdbx_description
1 polymer ?
#
loop_
_entity_poly.entity_id
_entity_poly.type
_entity_poly.pdbx_seq_one_letter_code
_entity_poly.pdbx_strand_id
1 'polypeptide(L)'
;GPERVKVAFYNTENLFDTIRNPLISDGEYTPQGARHWDTQRYACKIGRIARVLDELNADIVGLAEVENEAVVRDLMFAMRQDYNYIHRNTDDPRGIDVALLYRGSAFVPQRVNQVGGNAVRRQFLMVDGDLYGERVCVVVCHMPSMLNDAALRNRAADALHAAADSLARLNPERKVIVMGDFNATPRSQAGRTVTGERFFTPFTESERRGYGSYVYRDRRLLYDFIMMSHNLREVPKAGTGTDTELHFGGTYGIFVREYQLNMS
;
A
#
# COMPACT_ATOMS: atom_id res chain seq x y z
N GLY A 1 23.22 4.14 -10.37
CA GLY A 1 21.88 4.25 -9.82
C GLY A 1 21.81 5.36 -8.76
N PRO A 2 20.61 5.71 -8.30
CA PRO A 2 20.45 6.71 -7.25
C PRO A 2 20.99 6.19 -5.91
N GLU A 3 21.42 7.11 -5.05
CA GLU A 3 21.88 6.76 -3.71
C GLU A 3 20.74 6.30 -2.81
N ARG A 4 19.53 6.78 -3.08
CA ARG A 4 18.32 6.44 -2.28
C ARG A 4 17.15 6.10 -3.18
N VAL A 5 16.42 5.06 -2.77
CA VAL A 5 15.14 4.67 -3.35
C VAL A 5 14.10 4.77 -2.23
N LYS A 6 12.99 5.43 -2.52
CA LYS A 6 11.91 5.57 -1.55
C LYS A 6 10.68 4.83 -2.02
N VAL A 7 10.17 3.95 -1.15
CA VAL A 7 8.89 3.28 -1.34
C VAL A 7 7.93 3.70 -0.22
N ALA A 8 6.66 3.88 -0.56
CA ALA A 8 5.67 4.36 0.37
C ALA A 8 4.31 3.68 0.15
N PHE A 9 3.50 3.69 1.17
CA PHE A 9 2.10 3.31 1.10
C PHE A 9 1.23 4.43 1.66
N TYR A 10 0.09 4.70 1.00
CA TYR A 10 -0.87 5.71 1.42
C TYR A 10 -2.30 5.19 1.28
N ASN A 11 -3.06 5.23 2.37
CA ASN A 11 -4.48 4.94 2.36
C ASN A 11 -5.24 6.23 2.03
N THR A 12 -6.00 6.23 0.93
CA THR A 12 -6.74 7.41 0.47
C THR A 12 -8.02 7.67 1.23
N GLU A 13 -8.39 6.78 2.15
CA GLU A 13 -9.58 6.90 3.00
C GLU A 13 -10.87 7.09 2.19
N ASN A 14 -11.30 6.03 1.49
CA ASN A 14 -12.54 5.99 0.72
C ASN A 14 -12.59 7.08 -0.37
N LEU A 15 -11.64 7.04 -1.28
CA LEU A 15 -11.62 7.95 -2.43
C LEU A 15 -12.58 7.45 -3.52
N PHE A 16 -13.79 7.98 -3.48
CA PHE A 16 -14.85 7.70 -4.45
C PHE A 16 -15.06 8.89 -5.38
N ASP A 17 -15.44 8.63 -6.64
CA ASP A 17 -15.95 9.68 -7.52
C ASP A 17 -17.39 10.04 -7.14
N THR A 18 -18.04 10.92 -7.90
CA THR A 18 -19.40 11.37 -7.62
C THR A 18 -20.47 10.59 -8.39
N ILE A 19 -20.08 9.59 -9.17
CA ILE A 19 -20.95 8.82 -10.03
C ILE A 19 -21.36 7.53 -9.33
N ARG A 20 -22.68 7.31 -9.22
CA ARG A 20 -23.20 6.06 -8.66
C ARG A 20 -22.91 4.88 -9.58
N ASN A 21 -22.20 3.89 -9.09
CA ASN A 21 -21.99 2.62 -9.78
C ASN A 21 -23.02 1.60 -9.26
N PRO A 22 -23.97 1.14 -10.09
CA PRO A 22 -25.01 0.22 -9.62
C PRO A 22 -24.48 -1.19 -9.29
N LEU A 23 -23.24 -1.51 -9.67
CA LEU A 23 -22.62 -2.81 -9.40
C LEU A 23 -21.93 -2.87 -8.03
N ILE A 24 -21.81 -1.74 -7.33
CA ILE A 24 -21.12 -1.65 -6.04
C ILE A 24 -21.91 -0.77 -5.06
N SER A 25 -21.56 -0.84 -3.78
CA SER A 25 -22.25 -0.12 -2.71
C SER A 25 -21.57 1.23 -2.43
N ASP A 26 -21.63 2.16 -3.41
CA ASP A 26 -21.01 3.49 -3.31
C ASP A 26 -22.01 4.64 -3.15
N GLY A 27 -23.31 4.34 -2.96
CA GLY A 27 -24.37 5.34 -2.98
C GLY A 27 -24.21 6.48 -1.98
N GLU A 28 -23.58 6.25 -0.82
CA GLU A 28 -23.33 7.29 0.17
C GLU A 28 -22.32 8.35 -0.30
N TYR A 29 -21.51 8.05 -1.30
CA TYR A 29 -20.48 8.92 -1.87
C TYR A 29 -20.94 9.61 -3.17
N THR A 30 -22.24 9.85 -3.31
CA THR A 30 -22.80 10.61 -4.41
C THR A 30 -23.42 11.91 -3.87
N PRO A 31 -23.74 12.91 -4.73
CA PRO A 31 -24.34 14.16 -4.26
C PRO A 31 -25.65 13.98 -3.50
N GLN A 32 -26.43 12.94 -3.82
CA GLN A 32 -27.71 12.62 -3.17
C GLN A 32 -27.56 11.60 -2.04
N GLY A 33 -26.37 11.05 -1.83
CA GLY A 33 -26.10 10.07 -0.79
C GLY A 33 -25.91 10.69 0.59
N ALA A 34 -25.77 9.81 1.60
CA ALA A 34 -25.67 10.23 3.01
C ALA A 34 -24.47 11.15 3.32
N ARG A 35 -23.41 11.09 2.53
CA ARG A 35 -22.23 11.95 2.70
C ARG A 35 -22.26 13.23 1.87
N HIS A 36 -23.30 13.45 1.07
CA HIS A 36 -23.41 14.60 0.18
C HIS A 36 -22.14 14.84 -0.64
N TRP A 37 -21.67 13.77 -1.29
CA TRP A 37 -20.38 13.73 -1.97
C TRP A 37 -20.48 14.39 -3.35
N ASP A 38 -20.15 15.67 -3.44
CA ASP A 38 -20.20 16.44 -4.67
C ASP A 38 -18.83 16.62 -5.33
N THR A 39 -18.84 17.20 -6.53
CA THR A 39 -17.62 17.42 -7.33
C THR A 39 -16.61 18.31 -6.62
N GLN A 40 -17.07 19.31 -5.86
CA GLN A 40 -16.18 20.22 -5.14
C GLN A 40 -15.46 19.48 -4.01
N ARG A 41 -16.16 18.69 -3.22
CA ARG A 41 -15.59 17.90 -2.14
C ARG A 41 -14.60 16.86 -2.68
N TYR A 42 -14.97 16.21 -3.78
CA TYR A 42 -14.09 15.27 -4.47
C TYR A 42 -12.80 15.94 -4.94
N ALA A 43 -12.92 17.09 -5.63
CA ALA A 43 -11.76 17.83 -6.11
C ALA A 43 -10.85 18.30 -4.98
N CYS A 44 -11.41 18.73 -3.85
CA CYS A 44 -10.64 19.10 -2.66
C CYS A 44 -9.86 17.93 -2.10
N LYS A 45 -10.49 16.78 -1.99
CA LYS A 45 -9.83 15.55 -1.49
C LYS A 45 -8.71 15.11 -2.42
N ILE A 46 -8.97 15.07 -3.73
CA ILE A 46 -7.96 14.76 -4.75
C ILE A 46 -6.76 15.71 -4.62
N GLY A 47 -7.01 17.01 -4.51
CA GLY A 47 -5.93 18.00 -4.37
C GLY A 47 -5.08 17.81 -3.12
N ARG A 48 -5.69 17.46 -1.99
CA ARG A 48 -4.97 17.20 -0.75
C ARG A 48 -4.10 15.95 -0.84
N ILE A 49 -4.63 14.88 -1.39
CA ILE A 49 -3.89 13.63 -1.57
C ILE A 49 -2.73 13.85 -2.54
N ALA A 50 -3.00 14.52 -3.67
CA ALA A 50 -1.96 14.83 -4.65
C ALA A 50 -0.81 15.61 -4.02
N ARG A 51 -1.12 16.60 -3.17
CA ARG A 51 -0.10 17.37 -2.45
C ARG A 51 0.73 16.51 -1.51
N VAL A 52 0.10 15.61 -0.76
CA VAL A 52 0.82 14.66 0.12
C VAL A 52 1.77 13.80 -0.71
N LEU A 53 1.30 13.24 -1.82
CA LEU A 53 2.09 12.35 -2.66
C LEU A 53 3.24 13.08 -3.34
N ASP A 54 3.04 14.33 -3.77
CA ASP A 54 4.11 15.16 -4.33
C ASP A 54 5.20 15.45 -3.29
N GLU A 55 4.81 15.80 -2.07
CA GLU A 55 5.76 16.07 -0.97
C GLU A 55 6.47 14.81 -0.50
N LEU A 56 5.78 13.68 -0.51
CA LEU A 56 6.36 12.38 -0.18
C LEU A 56 7.46 12.00 -1.16
N ASN A 57 7.29 12.34 -2.43
CA ASN A 57 8.32 12.22 -3.47
C ASN A 57 8.94 10.82 -3.56
N ALA A 58 8.11 9.80 -3.54
CA ALA A 58 8.56 8.41 -3.57
C ALA A 58 8.74 7.89 -4.99
N ASP A 59 9.57 6.88 -5.16
CA ASP A 59 9.74 6.18 -6.45
C ASP A 59 8.57 5.24 -6.73
N ILE A 60 8.05 4.62 -5.66
CA ILE A 60 6.89 3.72 -5.72
C ILE A 60 5.95 4.10 -4.57
N VAL A 61 4.64 4.18 -4.87
CA VAL A 61 3.59 4.42 -3.87
C VAL A 61 2.46 3.43 -4.07
N GLY A 62 2.20 2.60 -3.06
CA GLY A 62 0.98 1.81 -3.00
C GLY A 62 -0.18 2.66 -2.47
N LEU A 63 -1.36 2.46 -3.04
CA LEU A 63 -2.58 3.13 -2.63
C LEU A 63 -3.64 2.11 -2.25
N ALA A 64 -4.45 2.43 -1.25
CA ALA A 64 -5.65 1.67 -0.92
C ALA A 64 -6.87 2.58 -0.84
N GLU A 65 -8.04 1.96 -0.90
CA GLU A 65 -9.35 2.60 -0.84
C GLU A 65 -9.64 3.56 -1.99
N VAL A 66 -9.13 3.24 -3.18
CA VAL A 66 -9.48 3.91 -4.42
C VAL A 66 -10.63 3.17 -5.10
N GLU A 67 -11.66 3.88 -5.54
CA GLU A 67 -12.85 3.26 -6.11
C GLU A 67 -12.58 2.58 -7.46
N ASN A 68 -11.87 3.25 -8.35
CA ASN A 68 -11.69 2.80 -9.73
C ASN A 68 -10.47 3.44 -10.38
N GLU A 69 -10.22 3.04 -11.62
CA GLU A 69 -9.11 3.58 -12.41
C GLU A 69 -9.24 5.07 -12.69
N ALA A 70 -10.47 5.57 -12.93
CA ALA A 70 -10.70 6.99 -13.21
C ALA A 70 -10.27 7.87 -12.03
N VAL A 71 -10.53 7.43 -10.80
CA VAL A 71 -10.09 8.11 -9.57
C VAL A 71 -8.58 8.18 -9.49
N VAL A 72 -7.89 7.08 -9.82
CA VAL A 72 -6.42 7.05 -9.84
C VAL A 72 -5.87 8.03 -10.89
N ARG A 73 -6.48 8.07 -12.08
CA ARG A 73 -6.09 9.02 -13.12
C ARG A 73 -6.31 10.47 -12.72
N ASP A 74 -7.44 10.78 -12.09
CA ASP A 74 -7.73 12.12 -11.58
C ASP A 74 -6.68 12.55 -10.55
N LEU A 75 -6.29 11.63 -9.68
CA LEU A 75 -5.25 11.88 -8.69
C LEU A 75 -3.91 12.21 -9.37
N MET A 76 -3.53 11.42 -10.37
CA MET A 76 -2.28 11.66 -11.11
C MET A 76 -2.29 12.98 -11.85
N PHE A 77 -3.41 13.38 -12.43
CA PHE A 77 -3.55 14.69 -13.08
C PHE A 77 -3.38 15.86 -12.12
N ALA A 78 -3.79 15.67 -10.87
CA ALA A 78 -3.66 16.70 -9.84
C ALA A 78 -2.24 16.80 -9.27
N MET A 79 -1.42 15.77 -9.44
CA MET A 79 -0.04 15.75 -8.98
C MET A 79 0.86 16.56 -9.92
N ARG A 80 1.91 17.17 -9.37
CA ARG A 80 2.92 17.90 -10.14
C ARG A 80 3.97 16.98 -10.74
N GLN A 81 4.23 15.84 -10.08
CA GLN A 81 5.22 14.88 -10.53
C GLN A 81 4.59 13.84 -11.43
N ASP A 82 5.38 13.34 -12.38
CA ASP A 82 4.93 12.32 -13.33
C ASP A 82 5.05 10.93 -12.73
N TYR A 83 3.89 10.26 -12.66
CA TYR A 83 3.81 8.86 -12.26
C TYR A 83 3.03 8.07 -13.31
N ASN A 84 3.39 6.81 -13.42
CA ASN A 84 2.57 5.79 -14.07
C ASN A 84 1.78 5.06 -13.00
N TYR A 85 0.75 4.31 -13.39
CA TYR A 85 -0.06 3.58 -12.42
C TYR A 85 -0.41 2.18 -12.91
N ILE A 86 -0.67 1.31 -11.94
CA ILE A 86 -1.28 -0.01 -12.13
C ILE A 86 -2.45 -0.09 -11.17
N HIS A 87 -3.62 -0.41 -11.71
CA HIS A 87 -4.85 -0.59 -10.95
C HIS A 87 -5.55 -1.86 -11.40
N ARG A 88 -6.13 -2.59 -10.45
CA ARG A 88 -7.01 -3.73 -10.72
C ARG A 88 -8.22 -3.66 -9.80
N ASN A 89 -9.41 -3.96 -10.35
CA ASN A 89 -10.62 -4.05 -9.55
C ASN A 89 -10.53 -5.26 -8.63
N THR A 90 -11.05 -5.11 -7.40
CA THR A 90 -11.22 -6.20 -6.44
C THR A 90 -12.68 -6.62 -6.35
N ASP A 91 -12.96 -7.70 -5.61
CA ASP A 91 -14.32 -8.19 -5.34
C ASP A 91 -14.97 -7.50 -4.14
N ASP A 92 -14.39 -6.40 -3.64
CA ASP A 92 -14.95 -5.65 -2.53
C ASP A 92 -16.33 -5.10 -2.88
N PRO A 93 -17.39 -5.41 -2.08
CA PRO A 93 -18.73 -4.92 -2.36
C PRO A 93 -18.86 -3.40 -2.24
N ARG A 94 -17.97 -2.72 -1.54
CA ARG A 94 -17.88 -1.26 -1.49
C ARG A 94 -17.19 -0.66 -2.70
N GLY A 95 -16.57 -1.49 -3.55
CA GLY A 95 -15.87 -1.07 -4.75
C GLY A 95 -14.53 -0.38 -4.54
N ILE A 96 -13.91 -0.53 -3.36
CA ILE A 96 -12.61 0.05 -3.09
C ILE A 96 -11.49 -0.93 -3.42
N ASP A 97 -10.50 -0.44 -4.12
CA ASP A 97 -9.41 -1.21 -4.69
C ASP A 97 -8.06 -0.74 -4.17
N VAL A 98 -7.01 -1.42 -4.60
CA VAL A 98 -5.62 -1.01 -4.41
C VAL A 98 -5.00 -0.66 -5.75
N ALA A 99 -3.97 0.19 -5.71
CA ALA A 99 -3.24 0.62 -6.89
C ALA A 99 -1.77 0.82 -6.56
N LEU A 100 -0.95 0.90 -7.60
CA LEU A 100 0.47 1.20 -7.49
C LEU A 100 0.78 2.39 -8.39
N LEU A 101 1.38 3.43 -7.82
CA LEU A 101 2.00 4.52 -8.58
C LEU A 101 3.51 4.30 -8.60
N TYR A 102 4.14 4.59 -9.73
CA TYR A 102 5.58 4.44 -9.85
C TYR A 102 6.15 5.42 -10.87
N ARG A 103 7.40 5.83 -10.65
CA ARG A 103 8.14 6.60 -11.63
C ARG A 103 8.67 5.67 -12.71
N GLY A 104 8.41 5.99 -13.97
CA GLY A 104 8.90 5.20 -15.10
C GLY A 104 10.42 5.17 -15.19
N SER A 105 11.12 6.19 -14.66
CA SER A 105 12.57 6.20 -14.58
C SER A 105 13.14 5.28 -13.49
N ALA A 106 12.33 4.88 -12.53
CA ALA A 106 12.75 4.07 -11.38
C ALA A 106 12.34 2.60 -11.53
N PHE A 107 11.10 2.36 -11.97
CA PHE A 107 10.51 1.03 -11.95
C PHE A 107 9.94 0.66 -13.30
N VAL A 108 10.26 -0.56 -13.77
CA VAL A 108 9.75 -1.13 -15.00
C VAL A 108 8.97 -2.39 -14.68
N PRO A 109 7.62 -2.32 -14.66
CA PRO A 109 6.79 -3.50 -14.40
C PRO A 109 6.98 -4.54 -15.51
N GLN A 110 7.10 -5.80 -15.11
CA GLN A 110 7.25 -6.95 -16.00
C GLN A 110 5.99 -7.81 -15.99
N ARG A 111 5.39 -8.02 -14.81
CA ARG A 111 4.22 -8.86 -14.64
C ARG A 111 3.33 -8.33 -13.54
N VAL A 112 2.02 -8.36 -13.80
CA VAL A 112 0.99 -7.92 -12.85
C VAL A 112 0.01 -9.07 -12.62
N ASN A 113 -0.23 -9.41 -11.37
CA ASN A 113 -1.21 -10.41 -10.97
C ASN A 113 -2.02 -9.94 -9.78
N GLN A 114 -3.22 -10.48 -9.65
CA GLN A 114 -3.97 -10.42 -8.41
C GLN A 114 -3.86 -11.78 -7.71
N VAL A 115 -3.49 -11.76 -6.43
CA VAL A 115 -3.30 -12.97 -5.64
C VAL A 115 -4.25 -12.99 -4.44
N GLY A 116 -4.43 -14.15 -3.84
CA GLY A 116 -5.38 -14.36 -2.75
C GLY A 116 -6.68 -15.05 -3.18
N GLY A 117 -7.04 -14.99 -4.45
CA GLY A 117 -8.19 -15.69 -5.02
C GLY A 117 -9.48 -15.45 -4.25
N ASN A 118 -10.27 -16.52 -4.04
CA ASN A 118 -11.54 -16.45 -3.32
C ASN A 118 -11.40 -16.42 -1.79
N ALA A 119 -10.19 -16.55 -1.27
CA ALA A 119 -9.93 -16.46 0.17
C ALA A 119 -10.09 -15.04 0.69
N VAL A 120 -10.04 -14.03 -0.19
CA VAL A 120 -10.15 -12.62 0.14
C VAL A 120 -11.13 -11.92 -0.80
N ARG A 121 -11.80 -10.89 -0.30
CA ARG A 121 -12.66 -10.01 -1.11
C ARG A 121 -11.87 -8.95 -1.83
N ARG A 122 -10.78 -8.51 -1.22
CA ARG A 122 -9.83 -7.54 -1.78
C ARG A 122 -8.56 -8.28 -2.14
N GLN A 123 -8.48 -8.71 -3.40
CA GLN A 123 -7.29 -9.40 -3.88
C GLN A 123 -6.06 -8.52 -3.72
N PHE A 124 -4.92 -9.14 -3.45
CA PHE A 124 -3.66 -8.43 -3.32
C PHE A 124 -3.11 -8.14 -4.71
N LEU A 125 -2.65 -6.91 -4.94
CA LEU A 125 -2.02 -6.53 -6.19
C LEU A 125 -0.54 -6.90 -6.13
N MET A 126 -0.09 -7.76 -7.05
CA MET A 126 1.31 -8.18 -7.14
C MET A 126 1.91 -7.64 -8.43
N VAL A 127 2.98 -6.89 -8.32
CA VAL A 127 3.71 -6.33 -9.47
C VAL A 127 5.18 -6.75 -9.38
N ASP A 128 5.59 -7.59 -10.32
CA ASP A 128 6.98 -8.01 -10.46
C ASP A 128 7.64 -7.13 -11.51
N GLY A 129 8.82 -6.58 -11.21
CA GLY A 129 9.49 -5.67 -12.13
C GLY A 129 10.93 -5.39 -11.75
N ASP A 130 11.50 -4.42 -12.44
CA ASP A 130 12.87 -3.96 -12.22
C ASP A 130 12.86 -2.57 -11.57
N LEU A 131 13.40 -2.47 -10.37
CA LEU A 131 13.57 -1.22 -9.63
C LEU A 131 15.04 -0.83 -9.75
N TYR A 132 15.31 0.18 -10.56
CA TYR A 132 16.67 0.59 -10.89
C TYR A 132 17.57 -0.60 -11.32
N GLY A 133 17.00 -1.50 -12.13
CA GLY A 133 17.71 -2.65 -12.68
C GLY A 133 17.71 -3.90 -11.83
N GLU A 134 17.14 -3.88 -10.62
CA GLU A 134 17.07 -5.06 -9.76
C GLU A 134 15.65 -5.65 -9.72
N ARG A 135 15.58 -6.98 -9.68
CA ARG A 135 14.30 -7.69 -9.60
C ARG A 135 13.65 -7.46 -8.24
N VAL A 136 12.49 -6.81 -8.28
CA VAL A 136 11.69 -6.51 -7.08
C VAL A 136 10.24 -6.87 -7.35
N CYS A 137 9.62 -7.56 -6.41
CA CYS A 137 8.20 -7.82 -6.42
C CYS A 137 7.52 -6.94 -5.35
N VAL A 138 6.54 -6.15 -5.75
CA VAL A 138 5.78 -5.29 -4.85
C VAL A 138 4.38 -5.86 -4.72
N VAL A 139 3.94 -6.06 -3.47
CA VAL A 139 2.57 -6.49 -3.16
C VAL A 139 1.88 -5.38 -2.40
N VAL A 140 0.70 -4.97 -2.87
CA VAL A 140 -0.14 -3.98 -2.19
C VAL A 140 -1.38 -4.67 -1.67
N CYS A 141 -1.65 -4.51 -0.38
CA CYS A 141 -2.79 -5.15 0.27
C CYS A 141 -3.68 -4.16 1.01
N HIS A 142 -4.96 -4.53 1.14
CA HIS A 142 -5.91 -3.89 2.02
C HIS A 142 -6.71 -4.98 2.71
N MET A 143 -6.36 -5.26 3.96
CA MET A 143 -6.91 -6.38 4.71
C MET A 143 -8.29 -6.07 5.27
N PRO A 144 -9.12 -7.10 5.60
CA PRO A 144 -10.43 -6.88 6.20
C PRO A 144 -10.32 -6.09 7.51
N SER A 145 -11.26 -5.17 7.72
CA SER A 145 -11.29 -4.35 8.93
C SER A 145 -11.61 -5.18 10.17
N MET A 146 -11.35 -4.61 11.35
CA MET A 146 -11.65 -5.21 12.65
C MET A 146 -13.15 -5.45 12.89
N LEU A 147 -14.02 -4.84 12.06
CA LEU A 147 -15.47 -5.07 12.11
C LEU A 147 -15.89 -6.41 11.51
N ASN A 148 -15.02 -7.04 10.72
CA ASN A 148 -15.26 -8.37 10.18
C ASN A 148 -15.00 -9.44 11.25
N ASP A 149 -15.59 -10.63 11.08
CA ASP A 149 -15.36 -11.72 12.01
C ASP A 149 -13.90 -12.22 11.99
N ALA A 150 -13.48 -12.87 13.07
CA ALA A 150 -12.12 -13.34 13.21
C ALA A 150 -11.77 -14.41 12.16
N ALA A 151 -12.71 -15.25 11.76
CA ALA A 151 -12.45 -16.29 10.76
C ALA A 151 -12.12 -15.69 9.39
N LEU A 152 -12.85 -14.65 8.97
CA LEU A 152 -12.57 -13.93 7.72
C LEU A 152 -11.20 -13.25 7.77
N ARG A 153 -10.90 -12.56 8.88
CA ARG A 153 -9.63 -11.86 9.05
C ARG A 153 -8.45 -12.84 9.09
N ASN A 154 -8.60 -13.97 9.75
CA ASN A 154 -7.55 -14.99 9.82
C ASN A 154 -7.29 -15.66 8.47
N ARG A 155 -8.34 -15.96 7.69
CA ARG A 155 -8.18 -16.48 6.33
C ARG A 155 -7.44 -15.50 5.43
N ALA A 156 -7.74 -14.22 5.55
CA ALA A 156 -7.04 -13.20 4.77
C ALA A 156 -5.58 -13.08 5.16
N ALA A 157 -5.26 -13.10 6.46
CA ALA A 157 -3.89 -13.08 6.97
C ALA A 157 -3.10 -14.29 6.49
N ASP A 158 -3.68 -15.49 6.57
CA ASP A 158 -3.06 -16.71 6.08
C ASP A 158 -2.83 -16.66 4.56
N ALA A 159 -3.79 -16.13 3.80
CA ALA A 159 -3.67 -15.99 2.36
C ALA A 159 -2.54 -15.03 1.97
N LEU A 160 -2.42 -13.90 2.67
CA LEU A 160 -1.34 -12.95 2.42
C LEU A 160 0.02 -13.54 2.78
N HIS A 161 0.11 -14.19 3.94
CA HIS A 161 1.34 -14.89 4.33
C HIS A 161 1.75 -15.92 3.29
N ALA A 162 0.83 -16.78 2.86
CA ALA A 162 1.11 -17.81 1.87
C ALA A 162 1.59 -17.22 0.53
N ALA A 163 0.95 -16.14 0.08
CA ALA A 163 1.35 -15.47 -1.16
C ALA A 163 2.74 -14.85 -1.05
N ALA A 164 3.00 -14.10 0.01
CA ALA A 164 4.29 -13.45 0.22
C ALA A 164 5.43 -14.46 0.45
N ASP A 165 5.19 -15.45 1.27
CA ASP A 165 6.17 -16.53 1.53
C ASP A 165 6.52 -17.28 0.25
N SER A 166 5.53 -17.60 -0.56
CA SER A 166 5.72 -18.27 -1.84
C SER A 166 6.58 -17.45 -2.80
N LEU A 167 6.34 -16.15 -2.90
CA LEU A 167 7.12 -15.25 -3.75
C LEU A 167 8.60 -15.21 -3.33
N ALA A 168 8.86 -15.15 -2.04
CA ALA A 168 10.22 -15.12 -1.50
C ALA A 168 10.92 -16.50 -1.62
N ARG A 169 10.18 -17.59 -1.39
CA ARG A 169 10.72 -18.94 -1.40
C ARG A 169 11.03 -19.46 -2.80
N LEU A 170 10.15 -19.20 -3.77
CA LEU A 170 10.29 -19.71 -5.14
C LEU A 170 11.42 -19.05 -5.91
N ASN A 171 11.78 -17.83 -5.56
CA ASN A 171 12.93 -17.14 -6.13
C ASN A 171 13.67 -16.41 -5.02
N PRO A 172 14.65 -17.06 -4.38
CA PRO A 172 15.37 -16.48 -3.24
C PRO A 172 16.17 -15.20 -3.55
N GLU A 173 16.50 -14.97 -4.82
CA GLU A 173 17.21 -13.75 -5.25
C GLU A 173 16.28 -12.57 -5.42
N ARG A 174 15.00 -12.82 -5.62
CA ARG A 174 14.01 -11.75 -5.81
C ARG A 174 13.72 -11.08 -4.48
N LYS A 175 13.80 -9.76 -4.48
CA LYS A 175 13.43 -8.95 -3.32
C LYS A 175 11.93 -8.71 -3.33
N VAL A 176 11.27 -8.87 -2.20
CA VAL A 176 9.82 -8.74 -2.07
C VAL A 176 9.50 -7.67 -1.04
N ILE A 177 8.66 -6.72 -1.43
CA ILE A 177 8.17 -5.64 -0.60
C ILE A 177 6.65 -5.76 -0.53
N VAL A 178 6.10 -5.88 0.68
CA VAL A 178 4.65 -5.94 0.91
C VAL A 178 4.25 -4.71 1.69
N MET A 179 3.32 -3.96 1.14
CA MET A 179 2.83 -2.73 1.74
C MET A 179 1.31 -2.70 1.77
N GLY A 180 0.75 -2.01 2.73
CA GLY A 180 -0.70 -1.88 2.75
C GLY A 180 -1.27 -1.45 4.08
N ASP A 181 -2.60 -1.46 4.11
CA ASP A 181 -3.39 -1.43 5.33
C ASP A 181 -3.63 -2.88 5.77
N PHE A 182 -2.92 -3.28 6.81
CA PHE A 182 -3.00 -4.65 7.32
C PHE A 182 -4.16 -4.85 8.28
N ASN A 183 -4.82 -3.78 8.72
CA ASN A 183 -5.83 -3.83 9.79
C ASN A 183 -5.39 -4.67 10.99
N ALA A 184 -4.10 -4.69 11.24
CA ALA A 184 -3.42 -5.37 12.34
C ALA A 184 -2.11 -4.64 12.57
N THR A 185 -1.67 -4.56 13.82
CA THR A 185 -0.38 -3.95 14.13
C THR A 185 0.76 -4.95 13.91
N PRO A 186 1.99 -4.50 13.65
CA PRO A 186 3.12 -5.41 13.42
C PRO A 186 3.36 -6.42 14.55
N ARG A 187 3.10 -6.04 15.80
CA ARG A 187 3.35 -6.89 16.97
C ARG A 187 2.15 -7.75 17.36
N SER A 188 0.98 -7.55 16.76
CA SER A 188 -0.18 -8.39 17.00
C SER A 188 0.02 -9.80 16.46
N GLN A 189 -0.80 -10.74 16.90
CA GLN A 189 -0.76 -12.11 16.38
C GLN A 189 -0.98 -12.13 14.86
N ALA A 190 -1.97 -11.40 14.37
CA ALA A 190 -2.24 -11.31 12.93
C ALA A 190 -1.07 -10.68 12.16
N GLY A 191 -0.49 -9.59 12.70
CA GLY A 191 0.68 -8.96 12.09
C GLY A 191 1.88 -9.90 12.01
N ARG A 192 2.14 -10.66 13.06
CA ARG A 192 3.23 -11.67 13.08
C ARG A 192 2.95 -12.83 12.12
N THR A 193 1.70 -13.26 12.01
CA THR A 193 1.29 -14.29 11.03
C THR A 193 1.60 -13.82 9.61
N VAL A 194 1.22 -12.60 9.26
CA VAL A 194 1.45 -12.04 7.93
C VAL A 194 2.96 -11.91 7.65
N THR A 195 3.72 -11.38 8.60
CA THR A 195 5.17 -11.19 8.45
C THR A 195 5.90 -12.52 8.33
N GLY A 196 5.60 -13.47 9.22
CA GLY A 196 6.26 -14.78 9.22
C GLY A 196 7.77 -14.67 9.42
N GLU A 197 8.50 -15.71 8.98
CA GLU A 197 9.95 -15.82 9.19
C GLU A 197 10.78 -15.26 8.02
N ARG A 198 10.22 -15.15 6.81
CA ARG A 198 10.94 -14.70 5.62
C ARG A 198 10.97 -13.20 5.44
N PHE A 199 10.20 -12.47 6.26
CA PHE A 199 10.04 -11.03 6.17
C PHE A 199 10.40 -10.37 7.50
N PHE A 200 10.71 -9.08 7.40
CA PHE A 200 10.87 -8.23 8.57
C PHE A 200 10.17 -6.88 8.32
N THR A 201 9.86 -6.19 9.39
CA THR A 201 9.35 -4.82 9.27
C THR A 201 10.04 -3.91 10.31
N PRO A 202 10.55 -2.74 9.87
CA PRO A 202 11.10 -1.75 10.79
C PRO A 202 10.00 -1.08 11.63
N PHE A 203 8.74 -1.18 11.18
CA PHE A 203 7.60 -0.53 11.83
C PHE A 203 7.21 -1.19 13.17
N THR A 204 7.74 -2.34 13.49
CA THR A 204 7.63 -2.92 14.83
C THR A 204 8.15 -1.95 15.89
N GLU A 205 9.26 -1.27 15.61
CA GLU A 205 9.82 -0.28 16.51
C GLU A 205 8.93 0.98 16.58
N SER A 206 8.34 1.40 15.47
CA SER A 206 7.40 2.51 15.46
C SER A 206 6.19 2.22 16.36
N GLU A 207 5.67 1.00 16.32
CA GLU A 207 4.57 0.57 17.20
C GLU A 207 4.99 0.62 18.67
N ARG A 208 6.19 0.13 19.01
CA ARG A 208 6.70 0.19 20.40
C ARG A 208 6.79 1.61 20.92
N ARG A 209 7.09 2.58 20.06
CA ARG A 209 7.18 3.99 20.40
C ARG A 209 5.83 4.71 20.42
N GLY A 210 4.74 3.99 20.16
CA GLY A 210 3.39 4.55 20.19
C GLY A 210 2.99 5.32 18.96
N TYR A 211 3.73 5.21 17.84
CA TYR A 211 3.33 5.80 16.56
C TYR A 211 2.23 4.97 15.92
N GLY A 212 1.33 5.62 15.20
CA GLY A 212 0.25 4.93 14.52
C GLY A 212 -0.26 5.70 13.31
N SER A 213 -0.91 4.97 12.42
CA SER A 213 -1.53 5.49 11.20
C SER A 213 -3.04 5.67 11.34
N TYR A 214 -3.64 5.12 12.41
CA TYR A 214 -5.07 5.14 12.65
C TYR A 214 -5.36 5.47 14.12
N VAL A 215 -6.38 6.30 14.38
CA VAL A 215 -6.78 6.69 15.75
C VAL A 215 -8.12 6.03 16.07
N TYR A 216 -8.16 5.29 17.19
CA TYR A 216 -9.36 4.65 17.70
C TYR A 216 -9.40 4.75 19.22
N ARG A 217 -10.46 5.34 19.75
CA ARG A 217 -10.63 5.57 21.22
C ARG A 217 -9.39 6.18 21.87
N ASP A 218 -8.88 7.27 21.28
CA ASP A 218 -7.68 8.01 21.73
C ASP A 218 -6.38 7.19 21.71
N ARG A 219 -6.37 6.01 21.07
CA ARG A 219 -5.17 5.21 20.86
C ARG A 219 -4.75 5.26 19.40
N ARG A 220 -3.46 5.40 19.17
CA ARG A 220 -2.89 5.30 17.82
C ARG A 220 -2.54 3.86 17.54
N LEU A 221 -3.09 3.35 16.43
CA LEU A 221 -2.85 1.98 15.95
C LEU A 221 -2.10 2.03 14.63
N LEU A 222 -1.04 1.25 14.52
CA LEU A 222 -0.21 1.20 13.32
C LEU A 222 -0.70 0.07 12.41
N TYR A 223 -1.66 0.41 11.54
CA TYR A 223 -2.25 -0.53 10.58
C TYR A 223 -1.64 -0.45 9.18
N ASP A 224 -1.05 0.70 8.84
CA ASP A 224 -0.39 0.92 7.56
C ASP A 224 1.11 0.79 7.75
N PHE A 225 1.70 -0.20 7.12
CA PHE A 225 3.15 -0.39 7.21
C PHE A 225 3.68 -1.16 6.00
N ILE A 226 4.99 -1.35 5.98
CA ILE A 226 5.71 -2.06 4.93
C ILE A 226 6.54 -3.16 5.59
N MET A 227 6.51 -4.35 5.01
CA MET A 227 7.41 -5.44 5.36
C MET A 227 8.25 -5.84 4.14
N MET A 228 9.40 -6.38 4.37
CA MET A 228 10.39 -6.67 3.34
C MET A 228 11.00 -8.05 3.55
N SER A 229 11.38 -8.71 2.45
CA SER A 229 12.12 -9.96 2.53
C SER A 229 13.52 -9.74 3.10
N HIS A 230 14.09 -10.76 3.77
CA HIS A 230 15.36 -10.64 4.50
C HIS A 230 16.55 -10.30 3.60
N ASN A 231 16.50 -10.62 2.31
CA ASN A 231 17.56 -10.24 1.37
C ASN A 231 17.68 -8.72 1.17
N LEU A 232 16.65 -7.93 1.55
CA LEU A 232 16.74 -6.47 1.63
C LEU A 232 17.42 -5.99 2.91
N ARG A 233 17.56 -6.85 3.90
CA ARG A 233 18.25 -6.53 5.16
C ARG A 233 19.76 -6.71 5.06
N GLU A 234 20.22 -7.48 4.08
CA GLU A 234 21.64 -7.76 3.88
C GLU A 234 22.34 -6.53 3.30
N VAL A 235 23.43 -6.14 3.96
CA VAL A 235 24.28 -5.06 3.47
C VAL A 235 25.31 -5.66 2.51
N PRO A 236 25.48 -5.12 1.29
CA PRO A 236 26.50 -5.61 0.36
C PRO A 236 27.89 -5.58 0.99
N LYS A 237 28.70 -6.59 0.70
CA LYS A 237 30.08 -6.65 1.18
C LYS A 237 30.94 -5.67 0.39
N ALA A 238 31.76 -4.85 1.09
CA ALA A 238 32.68 -3.93 0.47
C ALA A 238 33.69 -4.68 -0.44
N GLY A 239 33.94 -4.12 -1.63
CA GLY A 239 34.91 -4.64 -2.57
C GLY A 239 34.43 -5.80 -3.44
N THR A 240 33.19 -6.22 -3.36
CA THR A 240 32.63 -7.30 -4.17
C THR A 240 31.95 -6.83 -5.46
N GLY A 241 31.85 -5.51 -5.70
CA GLY A 241 31.09 -4.94 -6.81
C GLY A 241 29.58 -4.94 -6.58
N THR A 242 29.10 -5.30 -5.38
CA THR A 242 27.70 -5.32 -4.99
C THR A 242 27.28 -4.06 -4.24
N ASP A 243 28.11 -3.03 -4.22
CA ASP A 243 27.87 -1.75 -3.53
C ASP A 243 26.64 -1.03 -4.05
N THR A 244 26.15 -1.41 -5.25
CA THR A 244 24.96 -0.87 -5.88
C THR A 244 23.72 -1.71 -5.61
N GLU A 245 23.84 -2.83 -4.90
CA GLU A 245 22.69 -3.69 -4.61
C GLU A 245 21.71 -3.03 -3.66
N LEU A 246 20.42 -3.14 -4.00
CA LEU A 246 19.34 -2.58 -3.20
C LEU A 246 19.25 -3.26 -1.83
N HIS A 247 19.25 -2.46 -0.76
CA HIS A 247 19.03 -2.94 0.60
C HIS A 247 18.34 -1.88 1.44
N PHE A 248 17.72 -2.31 2.54
CA PHE A 248 17.07 -1.38 3.45
C PHE A 248 18.11 -0.47 4.12
N GLY A 249 17.98 0.83 3.88
CA GLY A 249 18.93 1.85 4.34
C GLY A 249 18.74 2.33 5.78
N GLY A 250 17.78 1.78 6.52
CA GLY A 250 17.52 2.15 7.91
C GLY A 250 16.63 3.38 8.10
N THR A 251 16.25 4.08 7.04
CA THR A 251 15.35 5.23 7.12
C THR A 251 13.90 4.80 6.84
N TYR A 252 13.04 5.01 7.83
CA TYR A 252 11.62 4.68 7.72
C TYR A 252 10.82 5.61 8.63
N GLY A 253 9.51 5.70 8.43
CA GLY A 253 8.67 6.52 9.29
C GLY A 253 7.26 6.69 8.75
N ILE A 254 6.47 7.45 9.50
CA ILE A 254 5.12 7.85 9.16
C ILE A 254 5.15 9.30 8.72
N PHE A 255 4.72 9.55 7.48
CA PHE A 255 4.71 10.89 6.90
C PHE A 255 3.40 11.60 7.27
N VAL A 256 3.51 12.71 8.00
CA VAL A 256 2.37 13.53 8.41
C VAL A 256 2.64 15.00 8.10
N ARG A 257 1.66 15.68 7.52
CA ARG A 257 1.67 17.13 7.29
C ARG A 257 0.47 17.77 7.98
N GLU A 258 0.61 19.02 8.39
CA GLU A 258 -0.43 19.77 9.09
C GLU A 258 -1.78 19.75 8.36
N TYR A 259 -1.75 19.98 7.05
CA TYR A 259 -2.98 19.99 6.23
C TYR A 259 -3.68 18.63 6.14
N GLN A 260 -2.99 17.52 6.45
CA GLN A 260 -3.60 16.19 6.53
C GLN A 260 -4.48 16.03 7.77
N LEU A 261 -4.10 16.69 8.86
CA LEU A 261 -4.82 16.60 10.14
C LEU A 261 -6.20 17.26 10.07
N ASN A 262 -6.44 18.12 9.09
CA ASN A 262 -7.70 18.81 8.87
C ASN A 262 -8.56 18.17 7.77
N MET A 263 -8.21 16.97 7.33
CA MET A 263 -8.97 16.19 6.36
C MET A 263 -10.10 15.45 7.09
N SER A 264 -11.21 16.08 7.28
CA SER A 264 -12.40 15.48 7.88
C SER A 264 -13.53 15.33 6.88
#